data_f829c0ee86b0b304c9088f4ad8de3c22
#
_entry.id   f829c0ee86b0b304c9088f4ad8de3c22
#
_cell.length_a   1.000
_cell.length_b   1.000
_cell.length_c   1.000
_cell.angle_alpha   90.00
_cell.angle_beta   90.00
_cell.angle_gamma   90.00
#
_symmetry.space_group_name_H-M   'P 1'
#
loop_
_entity.id
_entity.type
_entity.pdbx_description
1 polymer ?
#
loop_
_entity_poly.entity_id
_entity_poly.type
_entity_poly.pdbx_seq_one_letter_code
_entity_poly.pdbx_strand_id
1 'polypeptide(L)'
;MQAIVETVFDAVYLVSVITIGILMIRGCKGSHQFKLFGLMAVVLGAGDSFHLIPRALALCTTGLENFTVPLGLGKWITSVTMTVFYVLLYYVWRERYRVKGSNGLTAAVYGLAAVRVILCMMPQNQWLSDGSPLSWGIYRNIPFALMGLPIIVLFYRSAKEHNDSAFRWMWLTIVLSFGFYIPVVLWANAIPMIGMLMIPKTCAYVWTVLIGYSAMKKECK
;
A
#
# COMPACT_ATOMS: atom_id res chain seq x y z
N MET A 1 -2.25 -19.54 -19.19
CA MET A 1 -0.96 -18.84 -19.18
C MET A 1 -1.02 -17.58 -18.27
N GLN A 2 -2.01 -16.71 -18.42
CA GLN A 2 -2.17 -15.51 -17.59
C GLN A 2 -2.26 -15.80 -16.08
N ALA A 3 -3.06 -16.78 -15.65
CA ALA A 3 -3.21 -17.19 -14.26
C ALA A 3 -1.87 -17.60 -13.60
N ILE A 4 -1.04 -18.35 -14.31
CA ILE A 4 0.27 -18.77 -13.80
C ILE A 4 1.22 -17.59 -13.64
N VAL A 5 1.27 -16.68 -14.62
CA VAL A 5 2.13 -15.49 -14.57
C VAL A 5 1.72 -14.58 -13.41
N GLU A 6 0.41 -14.35 -13.24
CA GLU A 6 -0.13 -13.54 -12.13
C GLU A 6 0.19 -14.19 -10.79
N THR A 7 -0.05 -15.49 -10.62
CA THR A 7 0.24 -16.22 -9.37
C THR A 7 1.73 -16.19 -9.00
N VAL A 8 2.63 -16.39 -9.98
CA VAL A 8 4.08 -16.33 -9.75
C VAL A 8 4.50 -14.92 -9.38
N PHE A 9 3.98 -13.90 -10.06
CA PHE A 9 4.24 -12.50 -9.74
C PHE A 9 3.82 -12.16 -8.31
N ASP A 10 2.60 -12.54 -7.91
CA ASP A 10 2.07 -12.29 -6.57
C ASP A 10 2.90 -13.00 -5.49
N ALA A 11 3.29 -14.25 -5.72
CA ALA A 11 4.14 -15.01 -4.79
C ALA A 11 5.52 -14.34 -4.62
N VAL A 12 6.18 -13.95 -5.71
CA VAL A 12 7.47 -13.26 -5.69
C VAL A 12 7.35 -11.92 -4.97
N TYR A 13 6.28 -11.17 -5.24
CA TYR A 13 5.98 -9.92 -4.57
C TYR A 13 5.87 -10.09 -3.06
N LEU A 14 4.97 -10.98 -2.60
CA LEU A 14 4.72 -11.18 -1.17
C LEU A 14 5.98 -11.64 -0.43
N VAL A 15 6.67 -12.66 -0.97
CA VAL A 15 7.90 -13.18 -0.37
C VAL A 15 8.97 -12.08 -0.29
N SER A 16 9.17 -11.33 -1.36
CA SER A 16 10.20 -10.28 -1.42
C SER A 16 9.93 -9.16 -0.42
N VAL A 17 8.70 -8.62 -0.40
CA VAL A 17 8.34 -7.48 0.45
C VAL A 17 8.37 -7.86 1.92
N ILE A 18 7.83 -9.03 2.31
CA ILE A 18 7.84 -9.50 3.69
C ILE A 18 9.28 -9.80 4.14
N THR A 19 10.07 -10.49 3.32
CA THR A 19 11.48 -10.80 3.65
C THR A 19 12.29 -9.52 3.85
N ILE A 20 12.20 -8.58 2.93
CA ILE A 20 12.89 -7.28 3.04
C ILE A 20 12.43 -6.54 4.29
N GLY A 21 11.13 -6.53 4.58
CA GLY A 21 10.58 -5.91 5.80
C GLY A 21 11.18 -6.50 7.07
N ILE A 22 11.24 -7.84 7.17
CA ILE A 22 11.84 -8.54 8.32
C ILE A 22 13.35 -8.23 8.43
N LEU A 23 14.06 -8.22 7.30
CA LEU A 23 15.48 -7.86 7.27
C LEU A 23 15.71 -6.42 7.75
N MET A 24 14.82 -5.49 7.39
CA MET A 24 14.92 -4.11 7.86
C MET A 24 14.66 -3.97 9.36
N ILE A 25 13.70 -4.71 9.91
CA ILE A 25 13.41 -4.71 11.35
C ILE A 25 14.61 -5.23 12.15
N ARG A 26 15.30 -6.25 11.62
CA ARG A 26 16.42 -6.92 12.31
C ARG A 26 17.79 -6.29 12.02
N GLY A 27 17.94 -5.71 10.84
CA GLY A 27 19.25 -5.38 10.27
C GLY A 27 19.89 -4.11 10.85
N CYS A 28 19.11 -3.15 11.32
CA CYS A 28 19.63 -1.87 11.80
C CYS A 28 19.35 -1.70 13.30
N LYS A 29 20.25 -2.19 14.15
CA LYS A 29 20.15 -2.06 15.58
C LYS A 29 20.30 -0.58 15.97
N GLY A 30 19.21 0.04 16.46
CA GLY A 30 19.18 1.42 16.95
C GLY A 30 18.47 2.44 16.04
N SER A 31 18.26 2.18 14.78
CA SER A 31 17.50 3.09 13.91
C SER A 31 16.01 2.82 13.98
N HIS A 32 15.26 3.73 14.61
CA HIS A 32 13.79 3.66 14.68
C HIS A 32 13.16 3.81 13.29
N GLN A 33 13.72 4.67 12.44
CA GLN A 33 13.25 4.90 11.07
C GLN A 33 13.20 3.61 10.24
N PHE A 34 14.28 2.81 10.23
CA PHE A 34 14.32 1.59 9.41
C PHE A 34 13.50 0.46 10.01
N LYS A 35 13.29 0.43 11.33
CA LYS A 35 12.33 -0.49 11.96
C LYS A 35 10.90 -0.16 11.57
N LEU A 36 10.51 1.12 11.57
CA LEU A 36 9.20 1.57 11.09
C LEU A 36 9.00 1.24 9.62
N PHE A 37 10.03 1.47 8.81
CA PHE A 37 9.98 1.15 7.39
C PHE A 37 9.81 -0.35 7.15
N GLY A 38 10.55 -1.18 7.89
CA GLY A 38 10.39 -2.63 7.83
C GLY A 38 9.02 -3.10 8.28
N LEU A 39 8.47 -2.51 9.37
CA LEU A 39 7.10 -2.78 9.81
C LEU A 39 6.08 -2.40 8.74
N MET A 40 6.25 -1.24 8.10
CA MET A 40 5.41 -0.80 6.99
C MET A 40 5.42 -1.81 5.83
N ALA A 41 6.59 -2.33 5.45
CA ALA A 41 6.72 -3.34 4.41
C ALA A 41 6.04 -4.67 4.80
N VAL A 42 6.20 -5.13 6.05
CA VAL A 42 5.52 -6.34 6.55
C VAL A 42 4.00 -6.15 6.54
N VAL A 43 3.49 -5.00 7.01
CA VAL A 43 2.05 -4.69 7.00
C VAL A 43 1.50 -4.68 5.57
N LEU A 44 2.25 -4.14 4.61
CA LEU A 44 1.89 -4.16 3.19
C LEU A 44 1.75 -5.60 2.67
N GLY A 45 2.81 -6.40 2.79
CA GLY A 45 2.81 -7.77 2.27
C GLY A 45 1.81 -8.68 3.00
N ALA A 46 1.72 -8.59 4.33
CA ALA A 46 0.76 -9.36 5.11
C ALA A 46 -0.69 -8.97 4.77
N GLY A 47 -0.98 -7.67 4.63
CA GLY A 47 -2.31 -7.19 4.25
C GLY A 47 -2.73 -7.66 2.87
N ASP A 48 -1.83 -7.53 1.88
CA ASP A 48 -2.11 -7.94 0.51
C ASP A 48 -2.25 -9.47 0.37
N SER A 49 -1.59 -10.26 1.23
CA SER A 49 -1.68 -11.72 1.20
C SER A 49 -3.11 -12.24 1.39
N PHE A 50 -3.93 -11.54 2.20
CA PHE A 50 -5.34 -11.90 2.41
C PHE A 50 -6.20 -11.78 1.15
N HIS A 51 -5.78 -11.00 0.16
CA HIS A 51 -6.45 -10.89 -1.12
C HIS A 51 -5.76 -11.70 -2.21
N LEU A 52 -4.43 -11.65 -2.28
CA LEU A 52 -3.67 -12.27 -3.36
C LEU A 52 -3.62 -13.79 -3.25
N ILE A 53 -3.53 -14.38 -2.04
CA ILE A 53 -3.54 -15.84 -1.88
C ILE A 53 -4.88 -16.44 -2.32
N PRO A 54 -6.06 -15.98 -1.84
CA PRO A 54 -7.34 -16.47 -2.36
C PRO A 54 -7.50 -16.26 -3.87
N ARG A 55 -6.98 -15.15 -4.41
CA ARG A 55 -7.02 -14.89 -5.85
C ARG A 55 -6.19 -15.89 -6.64
N ALA A 56 -4.97 -16.18 -6.20
CA ALA A 56 -4.11 -17.18 -6.82
C ALA A 56 -4.74 -18.59 -6.77
N LEU A 57 -5.31 -18.96 -5.62
CA LEU A 57 -6.03 -20.23 -5.47
C LEU A 57 -7.24 -20.31 -6.41
N ALA A 58 -8.04 -19.25 -6.50
CA ALA A 58 -9.19 -19.18 -7.39
C ALA A 58 -8.80 -19.35 -8.85
N LEU A 59 -7.73 -18.66 -9.29
CA LEU A 59 -7.24 -18.73 -10.66
C LEU A 59 -6.65 -20.10 -11.03
N CYS A 60 -6.10 -20.81 -10.04
CA CYS A 60 -5.47 -22.13 -10.26
C CYS A 60 -6.43 -23.30 -10.05
N THR A 61 -7.66 -23.08 -9.53
CA THR A 61 -8.60 -24.16 -9.20
C THR A 61 -9.95 -23.99 -9.89
N THR A 62 -10.94 -23.43 -9.17
CA THR A 62 -12.36 -23.48 -9.57
C THR A 62 -12.88 -22.16 -10.16
N GLY A 63 -12.02 -21.15 -10.31
CA GLY A 63 -12.39 -19.83 -10.82
C GLY A 63 -12.77 -18.82 -9.73
N LEU A 64 -12.77 -17.54 -10.09
CA LEU A 64 -12.99 -16.43 -9.17
C LEU A 64 -14.40 -16.43 -8.55
N GLU A 65 -15.38 -16.96 -9.25
CA GLU A 65 -16.79 -17.00 -8.84
C GLU A 65 -16.99 -17.78 -7.54
N ASN A 66 -16.21 -18.85 -7.33
CA ASN A 66 -16.30 -19.68 -6.13
C ASN A 66 -15.54 -19.10 -4.92
N PHE A 67 -14.82 -17.99 -5.11
CA PHE A 67 -14.00 -17.34 -4.08
C PHE A 67 -14.50 -15.94 -3.69
N THR A 68 -15.74 -15.59 -3.98
CA THR A 68 -16.33 -14.28 -3.69
C THR A 68 -16.10 -13.83 -2.24
N VAL A 69 -16.41 -14.69 -1.27
CA VAL A 69 -16.26 -14.35 0.16
C VAL A 69 -14.79 -14.17 0.57
N PRO A 70 -13.85 -15.11 0.28
CA PRO A 70 -12.43 -14.90 0.59
C PRO A 70 -11.83 -13.66 -0.10
N LEU A 71 -12.20 -13.42 -1.36
CA LEU A 71 -11.73 -12.25 -2.11
C LEU A 71 -12.29 -10.94 -1.53
N GLY A 72 -13.53 -10.92 -1.11
CA GLY A 72 -14.17 -9.78 -0.49
C GLY A 72 -13.55 -9.44 0.88
N LEU A 73 -13.35 -10.44 1.73
CA LEU A 73 -12.62 -10.29 3.00
C LEU A 73 -11.19 -9.79 2.78
N GLY A 74 -10.50 -10.36 1.80
CA GLY A 74 -9.16 -9.93 1.42
C GLY A 74 -9.13 -8.45 1.00
N LYS A 75 -10.06 -7.99 0.16
CA LYS A 75 -10.19 -6.58 -0.23
C LYS A 75 -10.44 -5.67 0.96
N TRP A 76 -11.29 -6.09 1.91
CA TRP A 76 -11.54 -5.34 3.12
C TRP A 76 -10.29 -5.20 3.98
N ILE A 77 -9.61 -6.33 4.30
CA ILE A 77 -8.37 -6.34 5.09
C ILE A 77 -7.30 -5.49 4.42
N THR A 78 -7.08 -5.67 3.11
CA THR A 78 -6.12 -4.84 2.34
C THR A 78 -6.48 -3.35 2.40
N SER A 79 -7.76 -2.97 2.38
CA SER A 79 -8.18 -1.57 2.49
C SER A 79 -7.79 -0.96 3.84
N VAL A 80 -7.92 -1.72 4.93
CA VAL A 80 -7.54 -1.29 6.27
C VAL A 80 -6.02 -1.26 6.42
N THR A 81 -5.32 -2.32 6.03
CA THR A 81 -3.85 -2.40 6.14
C THR A 81 -3.13 -1.36 5.28
N MET A 82 -3.69 -1.02 4.11
CA MET A 82 -3.20 0.09 3.29
C MET A 82 -3.35 1.45 3.99
N THR A 83 -4.39 1.63 4.81
CA THR A 83 -4.51 2.84 5.63
C THR A 83 -3.37 2.90 6.67
N VAL A 84 -3.12 1.78 7.35
CA VAL A 84 -2.01 1.66 8.31
C VAL A 84 -0.66 1.88 7.62
N PHE A 85 -0.46 1.32 6.41
CA PHE A 85 0.73 1.54 5.60
C PHE A 85 1.02 3.03 5.36
N TYR A 86 0.01 3.82 4.98
CA TYR A 86 0.20 5.26 4.74
C TYR A 86 0.42 6.06 6.03
N VAL A 87 -0.18 5.66 7.14
CA VAL A 87 0.13 6.23 8.46
C VAL A 87 1.59 5.93 8.83
N LEU A 88 2.07 4.71 8.63
CA LEU A 88 3.47 4.35 8.88
C LEU A 88 4.41 5.10 7.94
N LEU A 89 4.05 5.26 6.66
CA LEU A 89 4.83 6.02 5.69
C LEU A 89 4.97 7.51 6.10
N TYR A 90 3.90 8.10 6.66
CA TYR A 90 3.95 9.42 7.26
C TYR A 90 4.95 9.49 8.43
N TYR A 91 4.96 8.48 9.31
CA TYR A 91 5.92 8.42 10.40
C TYR A 91 7.34 8.17 9.93
N VAL A 92 7.55 7.35 8.90
CA VAL A 92 8.86 7.19 8.24
C VAL A 92 9.39 8.54 7.74
N TRP A 93 8.53 9.36 7.12
CA TRP A 93 8.90 10.72 6.72
C TRP A 93 9.31 11.57 7.92
N ARG A 94 8.52 11.57 9.01
CA ARG A 94 8.84 12.32 10.23
C ARG A 94 10.19 11.94 10.83
N GLU A 95 10.45 10.64 10.94
CA GLU A 95 11.72 10.13 11.47
C GLU A 95 12.90 10.45 10.55
N ARG A 96 12.72 10.31 9.23
CA ARG A 96 13.76 10.58 8.23
C ARG A 96 14.26 12.02 8.30
N TYR A 97 13.33 12.96 8.38
CA TYR A 97 13.65 14.39 8.37
C TYR A 97 13.59 15.03 9.78
N ARG A 98 13.50 14.21 10.82
CA ARG A 98 13.46 14.65 12.24
C ARG A 98 12.43 15.74 12.51
N VAL A 99 11.27 15.66 11.89
CA VAL A 99 10.20 16.65 12.00
C VAL A 99 9.55 16.58 13.38
N LYS A 100 9.73 17.62 14.17
CA LYS A 100 9.08 17.80 15.49
C LYS A 100 7.90 18.78 15.35
N GLY A 101 6.85 18.57 16.14
CA GLY A 101 5.63 19.39 16.06
C GLY A 101 4.69 18.91 14.97
N SER A 102 4.09 19.82 14.21
CA SER A 102 3.10 19.50 13.14
C SER A 102 1.86 18.74 13.64
N ASN A 103 1.38 19.10 14.85
CA ASN A 103 0.22 18.44 15.46
C ASN A 103 -1.03 18.49 14.56
N GLY A 104 -1.25 19.60 13.86
CA GLY A 104 -2.37 19.74 12.91
C GLY A 104 -2.30 18.74 11.75
N LEU A 105 -1.10 18.55 11.16
CA LEU A 105 -0.91 17.58 10.09
C LEU A 105 -1.08 16.14 10.60
N THR A 106 -0.54 15.85 11.78
CA THR A 106 -0.72 14.54 12.42
C THR A 106 -2.19 14.25 12.69
N ALA A 107 -2.92 15.23 13.24
CA ALA A 107 -4.37 15.12 13.47
C ALA A 107 -5.14 14.91 12.16
N ALA A 108 -4.76 15.60 11.08
CA ALA A 108 -5.37 15.41 9.76
C ALA A 108 -5.14 14.00 9.21
N VAL A 109 -3.90 13.48 9.29
CA VAL A 109 -3.57 12.11 8.85
C VAL A 109 -4.39 11.07 9.64
N TYR A 110 -4.45 11.19 10.97
CA TYR A 110 -5.25 10.27 11.79
C TYR A 110 -6.75 10.42 11.55
N GLY A 111 -7.25 11.66 11.39
CA GLY A 111 -8.64 11.92 11.08
C GLY A 111 -9.06 11.28 9.75
N LEU A 112 -8.26 11.46 8.69
CA LEU A 112 -8.51 10.85 7.38
C LEU A 112 -8.41 9.32 7.44
N ALA A 113 -7.43 8.79 8.20
CA ALA A 113 -7.28 7.36 8.40
C ALA A 113 -8.50 6.76 9.14
N ALA A 114 -8.96 7.42 10.20
CA ALA A 114 -10.15 7.00 10.95
C ALA A 114 -11.41 7.04 10.08
N VAL A 115 -11.65 8.14 9.35
CA VAL A 115 -12.78 8.26 8.41
C VAL A 115 -12.74 7.14 7.38
N ARG A 116 -11.56 6.85 6.80
CA ARG A 116 -11.43 5.76 5.83
C ARG A 116 -11.75 4.39 6.43
N VAL A 117 -11.21 4.09 7.62
CA VAL A 117 -11.49 2.81 8.30
C VAL A 117 -12.97 2.68 8.60
N ILE A 118 -13.61 3.74 9.11
CA ILE A 118 -15.07 3.76 9.35
C ILE A 118 -15.82 3.47 8.05
N LEU A 119 -15.50 4.16 6.95
CA LEU A 119 -16.13 3.91 5.66
C LEU A 119 -15.90 2.47 5.17
N CYS A 120 -14.74 1.87 5.39
CA CYS A 120 -14.47 0.47 5.06
C CYS A 120 -15.30 -0.52 5.91
N MET A 121 -15.67 -0.15 7.14
CA MET A 121 -16.49 -0.98 8.04
C MET A 121 -17.99 -0.94 7.71
N MET A 122 -18.43 0.00 6.88
CA MET A 122 -19.84 0.15 6.53
C MET A 122 -20.35 -1.04 5.72
N PRO A 123 -21.51 -1.64 6.09
CA PRO A 123 -22.08 -2.81 5.41
C PRO A 123 -22.44 -2.53 3.95
N GLN A 124 -22.68 -1.27 3.59
CA GLN A 124 -22.98 -0.84 2.22
C GLN A 124 -21.83 -1.10 1.23
N ASN A 125 -20.62 -1.40 1.71
CA ASN A 125 -19.51 -1.85 0.84
C ASN A 125 -19.78 -3.20 0.20
N GLN A 126 -20.67 -4.02 0.76
CA GLN A 126 -21.05 -5.34 0.24
C GLN A 126 -19.82 -6.21 -0.07
N TRP A 127 -18.86 -6.27 0.86
CA TRP A 127 -17.60 -6.98 0.66
C TRP A 127 -17.76 -8.47 0.32
N LEU A 128 -18.85 -9.09 0.79
CA LEU A 128 -19.09 -10.53 0.66
C LEU A 128 -20.00 -10.88 -0.55
N SER A 129 -20.31 -9.90 -1.41
CA SER A 129 -21.11 -10.07 -2.63
C SER A 129 -20.29 -9.86 -3.89
N ASP A 130 -20.80 -10.31 -5.02
CA ASP A 130 -20.10 -10.29 -6.33
C ASP A 130 -19.91 -8.86 -6.90
N GLY A 131 -20.45 -7.84 -6.30
CA GLY A 131 -20.32 -6.48 -6.76
C GLY A 131 -20.33 -5.44 -5.66
N SER A 132 -19.16 -4.97 -5.23
CA SER A 132 -19.11 -3.76 -4.40
C SER A 132 -19.62 -2.55 -5.18
N PRO A 133 -20.57 -1.76 -4.67
CA PRO A 133 -21.07 -0.58 -5.36
C PRO A 133 -19.93 0.42 -5.65
N LEU A 134 -19.89 0.93 -6.89
CA LEU A 134 -18.86 1.89 -7.32
C LEU A 134 -18.82 3.14 -6.41
N SER A 135 -20.00 3.63 -6.00
CA SER A 135 -20.11 4.79 -5.11
C SER A 135 -19.35 4.59 -3.79
N TRP A 136 -19.51 3.42 -3.16
CA TRP A 136 -18.79 3.08 -1.93
C TRP A 136 -17.30 2.84 -2.18
N GLY A 137 -16.95 2.32 -3.37
CA GLY A 137 -15.59 2.29 -3.86
C GLY A 137 -14.94 3.68 -3.88
N ILE A 138 -15.66 4.68 -4.39
CA ILE A 138 -15.21 6.08 -4.45
C ILE A 138 -15.16 6.68 -3.03
N TYR A 139 -16.24 6.58 -2.25
CA TYR A 139 -16.32 7.21 -0.92
C TYR A 139 -15.17 6.80 0.02
N ARG A 140 -14.83 5.51 0.09
CA ARG A 140 -13.72 5.04 0.93
C ARG A 140 -12.34 5.43 0.39
N ASN A 141 -12.21 5.73 -0.90
CA ASN A 141 -10.94 6.11 -1.50
C ASN A 141 -10.70 7.63 -1.54
N ILE A 142 -11.71 8.47 -1.35
CA ILE A 142 -11.52 9.93 -1.20
C ILE A 142 -10.60 10.26 0.00
N PRO A 143 -10.87 9.84 1.25
CA PRO A 143 -9.97 10.13 2.36
C PRO A 143 -8.58 9.50 2.19
N PHE A 144 -8.48 8.39 1.46
CA PHE A 144 -7.20 7.77 1.12
C PHE A 144 -6.36 8.65 0.18
N ALA A 145 -6.96 9.16 -0.87
CA ALA A 145 -6.29 10.08 -1.78
C ALA A 145 -5.90 11.40 -1.07
N LEU A 146 -6.81 11.95 -0.25
CA LEU A 146 -6.55 13.14 0.55
C LEU A 146 -5.43 12.93 1.57
N MET A 147 -5.21 11.72 2.06
CA MET A 147 -4.08 11.37 2.92
C MET A 147 -2.78 11.20 2.11
N GLY A 148 -2.87 10.62 0.92
CA GLY A 148 -1.71 10.38 0.05
C GLY A 148 -1.11 11.65 -0.54
N LEU A 149 -1.94 12.61 -0.95
CA LEU A 149 -1.48 13.86 -1.56
C LEU A 149 -0.50 14.68 -0.69
N PRO A 150 -0.80 14.98 0.59
CA PRO A 150 0.18 15.62 1.46
C PRO A 150 1.48 14.83 1.60
N ILE A 151 1.41 13.51 1.72
CA ILE A 151 2.60 12.66 1.87
C ILE A 151 3.50 12.75 0.63
N ILE A 152 2.93 12.80 -0.58
CA ILE A 152 3.68 13.04 -1.83
C ILE A 152 4.43 14.37 -1.75
N VAL A 153 3.72 15.45 -1.40
CA VAL A 153 4.31 16.80 -1.30
C VAL A 153 5.41 16.85 -0.24
N LEU A 154 5.19 16.22 0.90
CA LEU A 154 6.14 16.17 2.02
C LEU A 154 7.43 15.47 1.59
N PHE A 155 7.35 14.26 0.99
CA PHE A 155 8.55 13.58 0.51
C PHE A 155 9.27 14.35 -0.59
N TYR A 156 8.54 14.94 -1.55
CA TYR A 156 9.14 15.73 -2.61
C TYR A 156 9.92 16.94 -2.07
N ARG A 157 9.26 17.75 -1.22
CA ARG A 157 9.88 18.97 -0.64
C ARG A 157 11.05 18.62 0.25
N SER A 158 10.88 17.70 1.20
CA SER A 158 11.93 17.36 2.15
C SER A 158 13.14 16.70 1.48
N ALA A 159 12.93 15.84 0.49
CA ALA A 159 14.03 15.25 -0.27
C ALA A 159 14.83 16.31 -1.03
N LYS A 160 14.16 17.34 -1.58
CA LYS A 160 14.80 18.46 -2.27
C LYS A 160 15.55 19.39 -1.29
N GLU A 161 14.91 19.76 -0.18
CA GLU A 161 15.49 20.67 0.84
C GLU A 161 16.74 20.07 1.49
N HIS A 162 16.73 18.76 1.75
CA HIS A 162 17.85 18.07 2.41
C HIS A 162 18.83 17.41 1.44
N ASN A 163 18.67 17.59 0.12
CA ASN A 163 19.45 16.90 -0.92
C ASN A 163 19.53 15.39 -0.69
N ASP A 164 18.44 14.77 -0.23
CA ASP A 164 18.38 13.35 0.12
C ASP A 164 18.35 12.47 -1.13
N SER A 165 19.50 12.04 -1.57
CA SER A 165 19.66 11.18 -2.74
C SER A 165 19.00 9.80 -2.55
N ALA A 166 18.88 9.30 -1.31
CA ALA A 166 18.32 7.98 -1.02
C ALA A 166 16.79 7.96 -1.18
N PHE A 167 16.09 9.00 -0.72
CA PHE A 167 14.63 9.09 -0.75
C PHE A 167 14.09 10.01 -1.85
N ARG A 168 14.93 10.49 -2.75
CA ARG A 168 14.53 11.45 -3.79
C ARG A 168 13.39 10.98 -4.69
N TRP A 169 13.20 9.68 -4.87
CA TRP A 169 12.17 9.08 -5.72
C TRP A 169 10.97 8.55 -4.95
N MET A 170 10.94 8.69 -3.62
CA MET A 170 9.84 8.19 -2.80
C MET A 170 8.48 8.79 -3.19
N TRP A 171 8.43 10.09 -3.45
CA TRP A 171 7.21 10.76 -3.90
C TRP A 171 6.67 10.19 -5.21
N LEU A 172 7.57 9.81 -6.15
CA LEU A 172 7.19 9.28 -7.45
C LEU A 172 6.55 7.89 -7.32
N THR A 173 7.06 7.03 -6.44
CA THR A 173 6.46 5.72 -6.21
C THR A 173 5.04 5.83 -5.69
N ILE A 174 4.76 6.83 -4.85
CA ILE A 174 3.42 7.08 -4.32
C ILE A 174 2.51 7.62 -5.44
N VAL A 175 2.99 8.56 -6.25
CA VAL A 175 2.25 9.07 -7.42
C VAL A 175 1.89 7.94 -8.38
N LEU A 176 2.84 7.07 -8.73
CA LEU A 176 2.60 5.93 -9.60
C LEU A 176 1.59 4.95 -9.00
N SER A 177 1.69 4.69 -7.70
CA SER A 177 0.74 3.83 -7.00
C SER A 177 -0.69 4.35 -7.12
N PHE A 178 -0.94 5.64 -6.86
CA PHE A 178 -2.26 6.26 -7.04
C PHE A 178 -2.67 6.35 -8.51
N GLY A 179 -1.73 6.70 -9.40
CA GLY A 179 -1.99 6.83 -10.83
C GLY A 179 -2.50 5.54 -11.46
N PHE A 180 -1.96 4.38 -11.04
CA PHE A 180 -2.44 3.08 -11.49
C PHE A 180 -3.69 2.62 -10.74
N TYR A 181 -3.87 3.02 -9.48
CA TYR A 181 -4.98 2.57 -8.65
C TYR A 181 -6.31 3.28 -8.96
N ILE A 182 -6.28 4.60 -9.21
CA ILE A 182 -7.48 5.39 -9.47
C ILE A 182 -8.28 4.85 -10.67
N PRO A 183 -7.67 4.56 -11.84
CA PRO A 183 -8.38 3.95 -12.96
C PRO A 183 -9.02 2.60 -12.60
N VAL A 184 -8.35 1.78 -11.79
CA VAL A 184 -8.90 0.50 -11.35
C VAL A 184 -10.16 0.69 -10.52
N VAL A 185 -10.15 1.65 -9.58
CA VAL A 185 -11.33 1.95 -8.75
C VAL A 185 -12.50 2.43 -9.57
N LEU A 186 -12.24 3.25 -10.59
CA LEU A 186 -13.30 3.90 -11.36
C LEU A 186 -13.87 3.03 -12.49
N TRP A 187 -13.06 2.24 -13.15
CA TRP A 187 -13.42 1.60 -14.42
C TRP A 187 -13.24 0.09 -14.49
N ALA A 188 -12.63 -0.57 -13.50
CA ALA A 188 -12.39 -2.01 -13.59
C ALA A 188 -13.68 -2.84 -13.66
N ASN A 189 -14.79 -2.35 -13.10
CA ASN A 189 -16.10 -3.00 -13.22
C ASN A 189 -16.69 -2.91 -14.65
N ALA A 190 -16.39 -1.84 -15.37
CA ALA A 190 -16.86 -1.63 -16.75
C ALA A 190 -15.90 -2.26 -17.77
N ILE A 191 -14.61 -2.19 -17.51
CA ILE A 191 -13.54 -2.67 -18.40
C ILE A 191 -12.58 -3.54 -17.57
N PRO A 192 -12.79 -4.88 -17.52
CA PRO A 192 -11.99 -5.78 -16.67
C PRO A 192 -10.48 -5.73 -16.93
N MET A 193 -10.05 -5.42 -18.16
CA MET A 193 -8.62 -5.27 -18.50
C MET A 193 -7.91 -4.18 -17.69
N ILE A 194 -8.63 -3.15 -17.22
CA ILE A 194 -8.05 -2.09 -16.37
C ILE A 194 -7.55 -2.67 -15.04
N GLY A 195 -8.10 -3.80 -14.58
CA GLY A 195 -7.60 -4.52 -13.42
C GLY A 195 -6.12 -4.93 -13.53
N MET A 196 -5.58 -5.07 -14.75
CA MET A 196 -4.15 -5.36 -14.96
C MET A 196 -3.23 -4.23 -14.47
N LEU A 197 -3.74 -3.00 -14.31
CA LEU A 197 -2.99 -1.87 -13.72
C LEU A 197 -2.62 -2.10 -12.25
N MET A 198 -3.18 -3.12 -11.61
CA MET A 198 -2.73 -3.54 -10.27
C MET A 198 -1.29 -4.08 -10.29
N ILE A 199 -0.82 -4.67 -11.39
CA ILE A 199 0.56 -5.15 -11.53
C ILE A 199 1.57 -3.98 -11.43
N PRO A 200 1.53 -2.95 -12.28
CA PRO A 200 2.44 -1.82 -12.16
C PRO A 200 2.26 -1.03 -10.86
N LYS A 201 1.05 -0.98 -10.28
CA LYS A 201 0.82 -0.44 -8.92
C LYS A 201 1.65 -1.22 -7.89
N THR A 202 1.61 -2.55 -7.94
CA THR A 202 2.39 -3.42 -7.05
C THR A 202 3.89 -3.24 -7.25
N CYS A 203 4.36 -3.08 -8.49
CA CYS A 203 5.76 -2.72 -8.79
C CYS A 203 6.18 -1.39 -8.13
N ALA A 204 5.29 -0.40 -8.09
CA ALA A 204 5.56 0.86 -7.40
C ALA A 204 5.75 0.66 -5.88
N TYR A 205 4.99 -0.24 -5.25
CA TYR A 205 5.18 -0.60 -3.84
C TYR A 205 6.48 -1.36 -3.60
N VAL A 206 6.83 -2.30 -4.46
CA VAL A 206 8.15 -2.97 -4.40
C VAL A 206 9.27 -1.92 -4.47
N TRP A 207 9.16 -0.97 -5.39
CA TRP A 207 10.14 0.10 -5.51
C TRP A 207 10.23 0.96 -4.25
N THR A 208 9.07 1.31 -3.64
CA THR A 208 9.03 1.98 -2.32
C THR A 208 9.87 1.22 -1.29
N VAL A 209 9.63 -0.10 -1.16
CA VAL A 209 10.34 -0.94 -0.19
C VAL A 209 11.84 -1.04 -0.49
N LEU A 210 12.21 -1.15 -1.77
CA LEU A 210 13.61 -1.19 -2.22
C LEU A 210 14.36 0.12 -1.94
N ILE A 211 13.70 1.28 -2.06
CA ILE A 211 14.30 2.58 -1.68
C ILE A 211 14.70 2.55 -0.20
N GLY A 212 13.80 2.17 0.70
CA GLY A 212 14.09 2.08 2.13
C GLY A 212 15.19 1.06 2.45
N TYR A 213 15.15 -0.10 1.82
CA TYR A 213 16.17 -1.15 2.02
C TYR A 213 17.55 -0.72 1.54
N SER A 214 17.62 -0.06 0.37
CA SER A 214 18.88 0.47 -0.16
C SER A 214 19.46 1.57 0.73
N ALA A 215 18.61 2.45 1.27
CA ALA A 215 19.01 3.47 2.23
C ALA A 215 19.57 2.83 3.51
N MET A 216 18.86 1.84 4.06
CA MET A 216 19.33 1.10 5.24
C MET A 216 20.70 0.48 5.02
N LYS A 217 20.92 -0.19 3.89
CA LYS A 217 22.22 -0.82 3.57
C LYS A 217 23.38 0.19 3.49
N LYS A 218 23.10 1.42 3.11
CA LYS A 218 24.10 2.49 3.02
C LYS A 218 24.41 3.14 4.36
N GLU A 219 23.38 3.30 5.19
CA GLU A 219 23.45 4.07 6.42
C GLU A 219 23.70 3.21 7.69
N CYS A 220 23.48 1.89 7.61
CA CYS A 220 23.68 0.95 8.71
C CYS A 220 24.89 0.01 8.49
N LYS A 221 25.86 0.47 7.73
CA LYS A 221 27.14 -0.23 7.59
C LYS A 221 28.08 0.09 8.73
#